data_faea61fc9a071788bc388ec7468c3f43
#
_entry.id   faea61fc9a071788bc388ec7468c3f43
#
_cell.length_a   1.000
_cell.length_b   1.000
_cell.length_c   1.000
_cell.angle_alpha   90.00
_cell.angle_beta   90.00
_cell.angle_gamma   90.00
#
_symmetry.space_group_name_H-M   'P 1'
#
loop_
_entity.id
_entity.type
_entity.pdbx_description
1 polymer ?
#
loop_
_entity_poly.entity_id
_entity_poly.type
_entity_poly.pdbx_seq_one_letter_code
_entity_poly.pdbx_strand_id
1 'polypeptide(L)'
;LFWREVKPDLEDDFDISCHTLSARTGLSERRTRDITMALYRLAELPLTKALQETYYFLDFSRLITIDAVLSKLGDIPTEILERIDQELARYLTPTKPGQVLPSNTNLRRKLNGLIAVEDPHPNEDKEPDAGNDSYFTYHSFGGKAGLVVEFDEATMLAIDEHVSKAAEEHNLTKAEALAKLILGEIESRAKVVLHMYRAHDQEAAPAFIRGFGWVSPETADSLRPTQTRDMDLAKRMESESYVTPPLIGAYVEGRDGVCRWPGCNRPAENCQKDHRID
;
A
#
# COMPACT_ATOMS: atom_id res chain seq x y z
N LEU A 1 -16.13 10.39 -20.86
CA LEU A 1 -16.46 10.35 -22.31
C LEU A 1 -15.27 10.83 -23.14
N PHE A 2 -14.84 12.09 -23.03
CA PHE A 2 -13.74 12.67 -23.83
C PHE A 2 -12.50 11.76 -23.95
N TRP A 3 -11.94 11.29 -22.82
CA TRP A 3 -10.72 10.46 -22.83
C TRP A 3 -10.89 9.10 -23.50
N ARG A 4 -12.12 8.57 -23.64
CA ARG A 4 -12.37 7.34 -24.40
C ARG A 4 -12.25 7.56 -25.91
N GLU A 5 -12.61 8.76 -26.36
CA GLU A 5 -12.60 9.11 -27.78
C GLU A 5 -11.23 9.56 -28.28
N VAL A 6 -10.40 10.08 -27.35
CA VAL A 6 -9.10 10.67 -27.70
C VAL A 6 -7.91 9.85 -27.21
N LYS A 7 -8.16 8.72 -26.52
CA LYS A 7 -7.09 7.81 -26.09
C LYS A 7 -6.35 7.31 -27.34
N PRO A 8 -5.00 7.42 -27.38
CA PRO A 8 -4.22 6.88 -28.49
C PRO A 8 -4.44 5.38 -28.68
N ASP A 9 -4.37 4.89 -29.90
CA ASP A 9 -4.26 3.47 -30.17
C ASP A 9 -2.85 2.97 -29.81
N LEU A 10 -2.71 1.67 -29.56
CA LEU A 10 -1.39 1.08 -29.21
C LEU A 10 -0.40 1.12 -30.38
N GLU A 11 -0.89 1.33 -31.60
CA GLU A 11 -0.07 1.45 -32.81
C GLU A 11 0.45 2.89 -33.03
N ASP A 12 -0.13 3.88 -32.32
CA ASP A 12 0.26 5.28 -32.41
C ASP A 12 1.58 5.52 -31.67
N ASP A 13 2.35 6.52 -32.14
CA ASP A 13 3.48 7.02 -31.36
C ASP A 13 2.99 7.63 -30.05
N PHE A 14 3.30 6.96 -28.94
CA PHE A 14 2.80 7.29 -27.62
C PHE A 14 3.22 8.70 -27.16
N ASP A 15 4.47 9.10 -27.45
CA ASP A 15 5.02 10.37 -27.00
C ASP A 15 4.40 11.53 -27.78
N ILE A 16 4.27 11.39 -29.10
CA ILE A 16 3.59 12.38 -29.97
C ILE A 16 2.13 12.53 -29.58
N SER A 17 1.45 11.41 -29.32
CA SER A 17 0.05 11.41 -28.92
C SER A 17 -0.18 12.07 -27.56
N CYS A 18 0.68 11.79 -26.57
CA CYS A 18 0.63 12.45 -25.27
C CYS A 18 0.92 13.95 -25.36
N HIS A 19 1.89 14.35 -26.17
CA HIS A 19 2.18 15.76 -26.43
C HIS A 19 0.97 16.49 -27.05
N THR A 20 0.36 15.89 -28.07
CA THR A 20 -0.83 16.43 -28.74
C THR A 20 -2.02 16.56 -27.78
N LEU A 21 -2.25 15.53 -26.95
CA LEU A 21 -3.32 15.55 -25.93
C LEU A 21 -3.02 16.59 -24.83
N SER A 22 -1.77 16.76 -24.43
CA SER A 22 -1.34 17.79 -23.49
C SER A 22 -1.74 19.19 -24.01
N ALA A 23 -1.42 19.49 -25.25
CA ALA A 23 -1.78 20.75 -25.89
C ALA A 23 -3.31 20.97 -25.96
N ARG A 24 -4.09 19.92 -26.25
CA ARG A 24 -5.55 19.98 -26.35
C ARG A 24 -6.28 20.08 -25.01
N THR A 25 -5.71 19.50 -23.97
CA THR A 25 -6.34 19.44 -22.63
C THR A 25 -5.86 20.51 -21.67
N GLY A 26 -4.70 21.14 -21.95
CA GLY A 26 -4.02 22.05 -21.04
C GLY A 26 -3.40 21.36 -19.83
N LEU A 27 -3.37 20.02 -19.80
CA LEU A 27 -2.67 19.25 -18.77
C LEU A 27 -1.18 19.17 -19.10
N SER A 28 -0.32 18.96 -18.10
CA SER A 28 1.09 18.67 -18.34
C SER A 28 1.25 17.33 -19.09
N GLU A 29 2.30 17.19 -19.89
CA GLU A 29 2.62 15.95 -20.61
C GLU A 29 2.69 14.74 -19.65
N ARG A 30 3.35 14.90 -18.49
CA ARG A 30 3.40 13.88 -17.46
C ARG A 30 2.01 13.44 -17.03
N ARG A 31 1.11 14.39 -16.73
CA ARG A 31 -0.27 14.07 -16.30
C ARG A 31 -1.07 13.39 -17.39
N THR A 32 -0.88 13.81 -18.64
CA THR A 32 -1.51 13.20 -19.81
C THR A 32 -1.03 11.76 -20.00
N ARG A 33 0.27 11.52 -19.87
CA ARG A 33 0.88 10.19 -19.91
C ARG A 33 0.31 9.29 -18.80
N ASP A 34 0.30 9.76 -17.56
CA ASP A 34 -0.23 9.01 -16.42
C ASP A 34 -1.71 8.60 -16.62
N ILE A 35 -2.54 9.51 -17.15
CA ILE A 35 -3.94 9.22 -17.46
C ILE A 35 -4.06 8.19 -18.58
N THR A 36 -3.28 8.33 -19.64
CA THR A 36 -3.32 7.42 -20.80
C THR A 36 -2.92 6.00 -20.38
N MET A 37 -1.84 5.85 -19.63
CA MET A 37 -1.40 4.56 -19.09
C MET A 37 -2.46 3.94 -18.18
N ALA A 38 -3.05 4.73 -17.28
CA ALA A 38 -4.13 4.26 -16.42
C ALA A 38 -5.38 3.79 -17.18
N LEU A 39 -5.67 4.38 -18.34
CA LEU A 39 -6.76 3.92 -19.21
C LEU A 39 -6.43 2.64 -19.97
N TYR A 40 -5.16 2.42 -20.35
CA TYR A 40 -4.72 1.14 -20.88
C TYR A 40 -4.82 0.06 -19.83
N ARG A 41 -4.31 0.31 -18.62
CA ARG A 41 -4.44 -0.62 -17.49
C ARG A 41 -5.89 -0.96 -17.16
N LEU A 42 -6.80 0.02 -17.19
CA LEU A 42 -8.23 -0.24 -16.97
C LEU A 42 -8.83 -1.16 -18.05
N ALA A 43 -8.32 -1.09 -19.29
CA ALA A 43 -8.78 -1.99 -20.35
C ALA A 43 -8.38 -3.46 -20.12
N GLU A 44 -7.30 -3.69 -19.37
CA GLU A 44 -6.83 -5.02 -18.98
C GLU A 44 -7.57 -5.57 -17.74
N LEU A 45 -8.41 -4.78 -17.09
CA LEU A 45 -9.17 -5.12 -15.89
C LEU A 45 -10.69 -5.11 -16.20
N PRO A 46 -11.24 -6.14 -16.86
CA PRO A 46 -12.60 -6.11 -17.40
C PRO A 46 -13.69 -5.92 -16.35
N LEU A 47 -13.56 -6.49 -15.15
CA LEU A 47 -14.56 -6.36 -14.09
C LEU A 47 -14.53 -4.95 -13.47
N THR A 48 -13.34 -4.43 -13.17
CA THR A 48 -13.16 -3.06 -12.69
C THR A 48 -13.62 -2.04 -13.73
N LYS A 49 -13.34 -2.31 -15.02
CA LYS A 49 -13.85 -1.49 -16.13
C LYS A 49 -15.37 -1.48 -16.20
N ALA A 50 -16.02 -2.64 -16.08
CA ALA A 50 -17.48 -2.75 -16.07
C ALA A 50 -18.11 -1.95 -14.91
N LEU A 51 -17.51 -1.99 -13.72
CA LEU A 51 -17.92 -1.16 -12.60
C LEU A 51 -17.76 0.34 -12.90
N GLN A 52 -16.65 0.73 -13.48
CA GLN A 52 -16.43 2.12 -13.88
C GLN A 52 -17.42 2.58 -14.94
N GLU A 53 -17.80 1.71 -15.87
CA GLU A 53 -18.79 2.01 -16.89
C GLU A 53 -20.22 2.12 -16.34
N THR A 54 -20.49 1.40 -15.25
CA THR A 54 -21.79 1.41 -14.59
C THR A 54 -21.97 2.62 -13.69
N TYR A 55 -20.96 2.94 -12.88
CA TYR A 55 -21.08 3.92 -11.80
C TYR A 55 -20.32 5.23 -12.05
N TYR A 56 -19.34 5.28 -12.95
CA TYR A 56 -18.48 6.44 -13.23
C TYR A 56 -17.81 7.04 -11.99
N PHE A 57 -17.44 6.22 -11.03
CA PHE A 57 -17.03 6.67 -9.69
C PHE A 57 -15.52 6.72 -9.47
N LEU A 58 -14.70 6.05 -10.31
CA LEU A 58 -13.25 6.15 -10.24
C LEU A 58 -12.76 7.41 -10.95
N ASP A 59 -12.18 8.31 -10.20
CA ASP A 59 -11.47 9.47 -10.74
C ASP A 59 -10.08 9.07 -11.30
N PHE A 60 -9.47 9.98 -12.05
CA PHE A 60 -8.14 9.72 -12.62
C PHE A 60 -7.06 9.47 -11.57
N SER A 61 -7.20 10.05 -10.38
CA SER A 61 -6.23 9.83 -9.31
C SER A 61 -6.23 8.38 -8.82
N ARG A 62 -7.41 7.76 -8.72
CA ARG A 62 -7.56 6.34 -8.38
C ARG A 62 -7.11 5.43 -9.51
N LEU A 63 -7.48 5.75 -10.76
CA LEU A 63 -7.03 4.98 -11.92
C LEU A 63 -5.50 4.99 -12.06
N ILE A 64 -4.86 6.15 -11.91
CA ILE A 64 -3.40 6.28 -11.90
C ILE A 64 -2.78 5.52 -10.73
N THR A 65 -3.44 5.49 -9.57
CA THR A 65 -2.95 4.70 -8.42
C THR A 65 -2.99 3.20 -8.71
N ILE A 66 -4.05 2.71 -9.37
CA ILE A 66 -4.15 1.30 -9.78
C ILE A 66 -3.02 0.96 -10.74
N ASP A 67 -2.86 1.74 -11.80
CA ASP A 67 -1.79 1.55 -12.78
C ASP A 67 -0.40 1.60 -12.14
N ALA A 68 -0.09 2.62 -11.37
CA ALA A 68 1.21 2.80 -10.73
C ALA A 68 1.59 1.68 -9.75
N VAL A 69 0.60 0.99 -9.17
CA VAL A 69 0.88 -0.17 -8.31
C VAL A 69 1.08 -1.43 -9.13
N LEU A 70 0.20 -1.69 -10.11
CA LEU A 70 0.29 -2.90 -10.94
C LEU A 70 1.49 -2.89 -11.88
N SER A 71 1.91 -1.71 -12.37
CA SER A 71 3.10 -1.59 -13.23
C SER A 71 4.41 -1.98 -12.54
N LYS A 72 4.43 -2.06 -11.21
CA LYS A 72 5.60 -2.57 -10.47
C LYS A 72 5.85 -4.07 -10.68
N LEU A 73 4.82 -4.81 -11.06
CA LEU A 73 4.93 -6.26 -11.33
C LEU A 73 5.60 -6.58 -12.68
N GLY A 74 5.79 -5.58 -13.56
CA GLY A 74 6.25 -5.83 -14.92
C GLY A 74 5.20 -6.57 -15.76
N ASP A 75 5.60 -7.64 -16.44
CA ASP A 75 4.68 -8.48 -17.22
C ASP A 75 3.91 -9.40 -16.27
N ILE A 76 2.64 -9.10 -16.07
CA ILE A 76 1.77 -9.85 -15.16
C ILE A 76 1.14 -11.02 -15.90
N PRO A 77 1.28 -12.27 -15.42
CA PRO A 77 0.54 -13.39 -15.98
C PRO A 77 -0.98 -13.13 -15.96
N THR A 78 -1.66 -13.51 -17.05
CA THR A 78 -3.10 -13.22 -17.22
C THR A 78 -3.94 -13.75 -16.05
N GLU A 79 -3.62 -14.94 -15.55
CA GLU A 79 -4.34 -15.58 -14.46
C GLU A 79 -4.19 -14.80 -13.13
N ILE A 80 -3.04 -14.19 -12.89
CA ILE A 80 -2.79 -13.33 -11.71
C ILE A 80 -3.57 -12.04 -11.87
N LEU A 81 -3.52 -11.42 -13.05
CA LEU A 81 -4.24 -10.18 -13.33
C LEU A 81 -5.76 -10.36 -13.21
N GLU A 82 -6.30 -11.49 -13.68
CA GLU A 82 -7.72 -11.83 -13.53
C GLU A 82 -8.14 -11.95 -12.06
N ARG A 83 -7.33 -12.61 -11.21
CA ARG A 83 -7.60 -12.71 -9.77
C ARG A 83 -7.52 -11.35 -9.07
N ILE A 84 -6.54 -10.54 -9.43
CA ILE A 84 -6.43 -9.17 -8.91
C ILE A 84 -7.66 -8.35 -9.31
N ASP A 85 -8.13 -8.44 -10.56
CA ASP A 85 -9.32 -7.72 -11.04
C ASP A 85 -10.58 -8.16 -10.30
N GLN A 86 -10.77 -9.46 -10.06
CA GLN A 86 -11.89 -9.98 -9.28
C GLN A 86 -11.92 -9.40 -7.86
N GLU A 87 -10.79 -9.45 -7.16
CA GLU A 87 -10.67 -8.94 -5.80
C GLU A 87 -10.79 -7.41 -5.73
N LEU A 88 -10.23 -6.71 -6.70
CA LEU A 88 -10.34 -5.26 -6.82
C LEU A 88 -11.77 -4.83 -7.09
N ALA A 89 -12.45 -5.48 -8.04
CA ALA A 89 -13.85 -5.21 -8.35
C ALA A 89 -14.75 -5.47 -7.13
N ARG A 90 -14.53 -6.58 -6.41
CA ARG A 90 -15.24 -6.87 -5.17
C ARG A 90 -15.00 -5.80 -4.11
N TYR A 91 -13.76 -5.34 -3.93
CA TYR A 91 -13.40 -4.30 -2.97
C TYR A 91 -14.02 -2.94 -3.31
N LEU A 92 -14.13 -2.60 -4.59
CA LEU A 92 -14.68 -1.35 -5.07
C LEU A 92 -16.21 -1.34 -5.10
N THR A 93 -16.87 -2.50 -5.14
CA THR A 93 -18.33 -2.60 -5.19
C THR A 93 -18.93 -2.09 -3.88
N PRO A 94 -19.80 -1.05 -3.94
CA PRO A 94 -20.47 -0.55 -2.75
C PRO A 94 -21.39 -1.61 -2.13
N THR A 95 -21.26 -1.84 -0.84
CA THR A 95 -22.11 -2.77 -0.07
C THR A 95 -23.23 -2.08 0.70
N LYS A 96 -23.17 -0.73 0.78
CA LYS A 96 -24.16 0.09 1.48
C LYS A 96 -24.44 1.38 0.69
N PRO A 97 -25.67 1.91 0.75
CA PRO A 97 -25.96 3.23 0.20
C PRO A 97 -25.09 4.34 0.81
N GLY A 98 -24.58 5.24 -0.03
CA GLY A 98 -23.72 6.36 0.43
C GLY A 98 -22.33 5.96 0.90
N GLN A 99 -21.88 4.72 0.63
CA GLN A 99 -20.53 4.28 0.94
C GLN A 99 -19.49 5.15 0.23
N VAL A 100 -18.55 5.70 1.01
CA VAL A 100 -17.43 6.48 0.48
C VAL A 100 -16.45 5.53 -0.22
N LEU A 101 -15.98 5.94 -1.39
CA LEU A 101 -14.93 5.20 -2.10
C LEU A 101 -13.62 5.19 -1.31
N PRO A 102 -12.84 4.11 -1.44
CA PRO A 102 -11.51 4.04 -0.84
C PRO A 102 -10.63 5.22 -1.28
N SER A 103 -9.84 5.74 -0.35
CA SER A 103 -8.80 6.72 -0.68
C SER A 103 -7.68 6.07 -1.51
N ASN A 104 -6.85 6.88 -2.18
CA ASN A 104 -5.70 6.36 -2.93
C ASN A 104 -4.74 5.55 -2.04
N THR A 105 -4.55 5.96 -0.79
CA THR A 105 -3.73 5.22 0.18
C THR A 105 -4.31 3.84 0.47
N ASN A 106 -5.65 3.73 0.60
CA ASN A 106 -6.31 2.45 0.83
C ASN A 106 -6.25 1.54 -0.38
N LEU A 107 -6.50 2.13 -1.53
CA LEU A 107 -6.45 1.43 -2.79
C LEU A 107 -5.05 0.85 -3.03
N ARG A 108 -4.00 1.66 -2.79
CA ARG A 108 -2.61 1.21 -2.85
C ARG A 108 -2.33 0.08 -1.86
N ARG A 109 -2.78 0.20 -0.61
CA ARG A 109 -2.59 -0.83 0.41
C ARG A 109 -3.31 -2.14 0.04
N LYS A 110 -4.55 -2.05 -0.44
CA LYS A 110 -5.31 -3.22 -0.90
C LYS A 110 -4.60 -3.92 -2.06
N LEU A 111 -4.17 -3.15 -3.06
CA LEU A 111 -3.47 -3.69 -4.23
C LEU A 111 -2.13 -4.32 -3.84
N ASN A 112 -1.31 -3.66 -3.03
CA ASN A 112 -0.06 -4.24 -2.55
C ASN A 112 -0.31 -5.56 -1.77
N GLY A 113 -1.38 -5.62 -0.97
CA GLY A 113 -1.77 -6.85 -0.27
C GLY A 113 -2.21 -7.96 -1.24
N LEU A 114 -2.91 -7.64 -2.32
CA LEU A 114 -3.29 -8.61 -3.35
C LEU A 114 -2.05 -9.13 -4.08
N ILE A 115 -1.16 -8.22 -4.48
CA ILE A 115 0.11 -8.57 -5.14
C ILE A 115 0.93 -9.52 -4.26
N ALA A 116 1.09 -9.21 -2.98
CA ALA A 116 1.87 -10.03 -2.05
C ALA A 116 1.27 -11.44 -1.85
N VAL A 117 -0.03 -11.62 -2.06
CA VAL A 117 -0.72 -12.93 -1.96
C VAL A 117 -0.64 -13.70 -3.27
N GLU A 118 -0.79 -13.02 -4.42
CA GLU A 118 -0.90 -13.66 -5.73
C GLU A 118 0.47 -13.89 -6.39
N ASP A 119 1.42 -13.01 -6.12
CA ASP A 119 2.81 -13.11 -6.57
C ASP A 119 3.74 -12.85 -5.37
N PRO A 120 4.04 -13.88 -4.59
CA PRO A 120 4.95 -13.75 -3.45
C PRO A 120 6.38 -13.40 -3.87
N HIS A 121 6.73 -13.54 -5.15
CA HIS A 121 8.07 -13.28 -5.71
C HIS A 121 8.05 -12.24 -6.86
N PRO A 122 7.46 -11.06 -6.68
CA PRO A 122 7.24 -10.11 -7.79
C PRO A 122 8.52 -9.61 -8.46
N ASN A 123 9.70 -10.00 -7.99
CA ASN A 123 11.00 -9.53 -8.48
C ASN A 123 12.03 -10.66 -8.75
N GLU A 124 11.64 -11.94 -8.76
CA GLU A 124 12.61 -13.03 -8.98
C GLU A 124 13.32 -12.96 -10.35
N ASP A 125 12.65 -12.41 -11.37
CA ASP A 125 13.25 -12.22 -12.71
C ASP A 125 13.99 -10.88 -12.89
N LYS A 126 13.92 -9.99 -11.90
CA LYS A 126 14.75 -8.80 -11.84
C LYS A 126 15.97 -9.20 -11.03
N GLU A 127 17.16 -9.27 -11.69
CA GLU A 127 18.41 -9.17 -10.93
C GLU A 127 18.20 -8.07 -9.89
N PRO A 128 18.42 -8.35 -8.58
CA PRO A 128 18.31 -7.31 -7.58
C PRO A 128 19.18 -6.17 -8.10
N ASP A 129 18.55 -5.06 -8.41
CA ASP A 129 19.27 -3.84 -8.80
C ASP A 129 20.24 -3.57 -7.67
N ALA A 130 21.50 -3.97 -7.90
CA ALA A 130 22.49 -4.10 -6.85
C ALA A 130 22.72 -2.71 -6.28
N GLY A 131 21.90 -2.35 -5.27
CA GLY A 131 22.21 -1.28 -4.34
C GLY A 131 22.24 0.12 -4.92
N ASN A 132 21.30 0.50 -5.78
CA ASN A 132 21.04 1.92 -6.03
C ASN A 132 20.01 2.43 -5.02
N ASP A 133 20.43 2.52 -3.75
CA ASP A 133 19.75 3.40 -2.81
C ASP A 133 19.66 4.78 -3.45
N SER A 134 18.45 5.20 -3.80
CA SER A 134 18.31 6.50 -4.45
C SER A 134 18.36 7.60 -3.39
N TYR A 135 19.13 8.63 -3.66
CA TYR A 135 19.25 9.80 -2.80
C TYR A 135 19.13 11.06 -3.65
N PHE A 136 18.09 11.84 -3.43
CA PHE A 136 17.97 13.15 -4.04
C PHE A 136 17.29 14.18 -3.15
N THR A 137 17.67 15.43 -3.33
CA THR A 137 17.06 16.57 -2.64
C THR A 137 16.29 17.42 -3.64
N TYR A 138 15.23 18.07 -3.17
CA TYR A 138 14.46 19.01 -3.99
C TYR A 138 14.05 20.23 -3.18
N HIS A 139 13.84 21.35 -3.89
CA HIS A 139 13.30 22.57 -3.30
C HIS A 139 11.78 22.62 -3.47
N SER A 140 11.09 22.99 -2.40
CA SER A 140 9.64 23.19 -2.37
C SER A 140 9.29 24.66 -2.15
N PHE A 141 8.04 25.00 -2.40
CA PHE A 141 7.56 26.37 -2.16
C PHE A 141 7.62 26.75 -0.66
N GLY A 142 7.74 28.04 -0.37
CA GLY A 142 7.74 28.57 1.00
C GLY A 142 9.05 28.34 1.76
N GLY A 143 10.17 28.26 1.06
CA GLY A 143 11.51 28.12 1.68
C GLY A 143 11.76 26.75 2.30
N LYS A 144 11.00 25.74 1.89
CA LYS A 144 11.20 24.35 2.30
C LYS A 144 12.01 23.58 1.26
N ALA A 145 12.73 22.57 1.72
CA ALA A 145 13.38 21.58 0.89
C ALA A 145 12.99 20.18 1.39
N GLY A 146 13.09 19.20 0.53
CA GLY A 146 12.81 17.81 0.86
C GLY A 146 13.97 16.91 0.48
N LEU A 147 13.99 15.74 1.11
CA LEU A 147 14.89 14.64 0.86
C LEU A 147 14.04 13.42 0.53
N VAL A 148 14.39 12.72 -0.54
CA VAL A 148 13.87 11.38 -0.83
C VAL A 148 15.04 10.42 -0.82
N VAL A 149 14.88 9.33 -0.09
CA VAL A 149 15.84 8.23 0.00
C VAL A 149 15.05 6.94 -0.13
N GLU A 150 15.55 6.02 -0.94
CA GLU A 150 15.00 4.67 -1.07
C GLU A 150 15.98 3.67 -0.50
N PHE A 151 15.50 2.79 0.34
CA PHE A 151 16.22 1.69 0.94
C PHE A 151 15.49 0.38 0.66
N ASP A 152 16.12 -0.74 0.93
CA ASP A 152 15.42 -2.01 1.00
C ASP A 152 14.32 -1.98 2.09
N GLU A 153 13.33 -2.88 1.96
CA GLU A 153 12.15 -2.86 2.84
C GLU A 153 12.50 -3.03 4.33
N ALA A 154 13.47 -3.88 4.65
CA ALA A 154 13.86 -4.15 6.03
C ALA A 154 14.54 -2.94 6.67
N THR A 155 15.43 -2.28 5.93
CA THR A 155 16.11 -1.05 6.36
C THR A 155 15.10 0.09 6.52
N MET A 156 14.19 0.28 5.54
CA MET A 156 13.17 1.34 5.64
C MET A 156 12.24 1.14 6.83
N LEU A 157 11.84 -0.10 7.09
CA LEU A 157 11.03 -0.46 8.25
C LEU A 157 11.73 -0.12 9.56
N ALA A 158 13.00 -0.48 9.69
CA ALA A 158 13.78 -0.19 10.89
C ALA A 158 13.94 1.32 11.11
N ILE A 159 14.15 2.09 10.04
CA ILE A 159 14.25 3.55 10.09
C ILE A 159 12.92 4.17 10.54
N ASP A 160 11.78 3.79 9.90
CA ASP A 160 10.48 4.38 10.23
C ASP A 160 10.08 4.12 11.68
N GLU A 161 10.31 2.91 12.19
CA GLU A 161 10.01 2.56 13.57
C GLU A 161 10.92 3.33 14.54
N HIS A 162 12.21 3.47 14.22
CA HIS A 162 13.15 4.21 15.04
C HIS A 162 12.80 5.70 15.13
N VAL A 163 12.48 6.31 14.00
CA VAL A 163 12.02 7.71 13.92
C VAL A 163 10.70 7.89 14.66
N SER A 164 9.76 6.94 14.53
CA SER A 164 8.48 6.98 15.23
C SER A 164 8.65 6.99 16.73
N LYS A 165 9.52 6.12 17.25
CA LYS A 165 9.83 6.05 18.68
C LYS A 165 10.54 7.30 19.18
N ALA A 166 11.51 7.83 18.44
CA ALA A 166 12.16 9.08 18.78
C ALA A 166 11.17 10.27 18.82
N ALA A 167 10.23 10.30 17.87
CA ALA A 167 9.19 11.30 17.84
C ALA A 167 8.28 11.24 19.08
N GLU A 168 7.88 10.04 19.51
CA GLU A 168 7.09 9.81 20.73
C GLU A 168 7.88 10.21 21.98
N GLU A 169 9.13 9.73 22.13
CA GLU A 169 9.99 10.01 23.29
C GLU A 169 10.24 11.50 23.51
N HIS A 170 10.41 12.25 22.42
CA HIS A 170 10.75 13.68 22.46
C HIS A 170 9.57 14.60 22.18
N ASN A 171 8.35 14.07 22.00
CA ASN A 171 7.15 14.81 21.65
C ASN A 171 7.35 15.70 20.41
N LEU A 172 7.91 15.13 19.34
CA LEU A 172 8.22 15.78 18.08
C LEU A 172 7.36 15.21 16.95
N THR A 173 7.31 15.91 15.82
CA THR A 173 6.87 15.31 14.57
C THR A 173 7.92 14.34 14.05
N LYS A 174 7.52 13.35 13.23
CA LYS A 174 8.49 12.42 12.59
C LYS A 174 9.57 13.16 11.78
N ALA A 175 9.21 14.25 11.11
CA ALA A 175 10.16 15.06 10.33
C ALA A 175 11.21 15.74 11.22
N GLU A 176 10.78 16.30 12.36
CA GLU A 176 11.69 16.92 13.34
C GLU A 176 12.57 15.87 14.01
N ALA A 177 11.98 14.72 14.39
CA ALA A 177 12.73 13.62 14.99
C ALA A 177 13.80 13.08 14.04
N LEU A 178 13.44 12.85 12.76
CA LEU A 178 14.39 12.42 11.74
C LEU A 178 15.54 13.42 11.58
N ALA A 179 15.22 14.71 11.43
CA ALA A 179 16.24 15.75 11.30
C ALA A 179 17.17 15.77 12.52
N LYS A 180 16.63 15.73 13.72
CA LYS A 180 17.42 15.79 14.97
C LYS A 180 18.25 14.54 15.20
N LEU A 181 17.76 13.35 14.82
CA LEU A 181 18.54 12.10 14.85
C LEU A 181 19.74 12.18 13.89
N ILE A 182 19.51 12.62 12.65
CA ILE A 182 20.58 12.74 11.65
C ILE A 182 21.63 13.77 12.07
N LEU A 183 21.21 14.90 12.66
CA LEU A 183 22.11 15.95 13.14
C LEU A 183 22.78 15.63 14.48
N GLY A 184 22.42 14.50 15.10
CA GLY A 184 23.00 14.10 16.40
C GLY A 184 22.53 14.99 17.57
N GLU A 185 21.40 15.68 17.41
CA GLU A 185 20.83 16.55 18.46
C GLU A 185 20.02 15.76 19.50
N ILE A 186 19.53 14.58 19.13
CA ILE A 186 18.84 13.64 20.01
C ILE A 186 19.38 12.23 19.79
N GLU A 187 19.28 11.40 20.81
CA GLU A 187 19.49 9.95 20.75
C GLU A 187 18.17 9.24 21.07
N SER A 188 17.82 8.22 20.33
CA SER A 188 16.75 7.31 20.73
C SER A 188 17.36 6.02 21.27
N ARG A 189 16.95 5.66 22.48
CA ARG A 189 17.29 4.38 23.14
C ARG A 189 16.17 3.38 23.04
N ALA A 190 15.11 3.72 22.30
CA ALA A 190 13.94 2.88 22.17
C ALA A 190 14.30 1.54 21.55
N LYS A 191 13.87 0.48 22.21
CA LYS A 191 13.93 -0.86 21.62
C LYS A 191 12.85 -0.93 20.52
N VAL A 192 13.29 -1.08 19.29
CA VAL A 192 12.38 -1.33 18.15
C VAL A 192 11.77 -2.72 18.31
N VAL A 193 10.44 -2.80 18.35
CA VAL A 193 9.69 -4.07 18.39
C VAL A 193 8.75 -4.11 17.20
N LEU A 194 9.09 -4.94 16.22
CA LEU A 194 8.23 -5.17 15.05
C LEU A 194 7.26 -6.32 15.34
N HIS A 195 5.97 -6.06 15.15
CA HIS A 195 4.95 -7.09 15.21
C HIS A 195 4.63 -7.57 13.80
N MET A 196 5.07 -8.80 13.50
CA MET A 196 4.89 -9.43 12.21
C MET A 196 3.86 -10.56 12.33
N TYR A 197 2.91 -10.59 11.41
CA TYR A 197 1.88 -11.62 11.28
C TYR A 197 2.08 -12.36 9.98
N ARG A 198 2.25 -13.67 10.06
CA ARG A 198 2.52 -14.53 8.90
C ARG A 198 1.74 -15.83 9.00
N ALA A 199 1.22 -16.33 7.89
CA ALA A 199 0.65 -17.66 7.82
C ALA A 199 1.76 -18.70 8.06
N HIS A 200 1.50 -19.67 8.95
CA HIS A 200 2.49 -20.70 9.30
C HIS A 200 2.31 -21.99 8.50
N ASP A 201 1.16 -22.12 7.84
CA ASP A 201 0.75 -23.27 7.03
C ASP A 201 1.04 -23.09 5.54
N GLN A 202 1.65 -21.98 5.16
CA GLN A 202 2.06 -21.69 3.78
C GLN A 202 3.56 -21.46 3.73
N GLU A 203 4.23 -22.22 2.87
CA GLU A 203 5.63 -21.99 2.53
C GLU A 203 5.75 -20.67 1.76
N ALA A 204 6.79 -19.90 2.03
CA ALA A 204 7.01 -18.59 1.42
C ALA A 204 5.79 -17.62 1.53
N ALA A 205 5.09 -17.63 2.67
CA ALA A 205 4.00 -16.71 2.89
C ALA A 205 4.50 -15.27 3.07
N PRO A 206 3.84 -14.26 2.46
CA PRO A 206 4.10 -12.87 2.79
C PRO A 206 3.71 -12.59 4.25
N ALA A 207 4.26 -11.51 4.81
CA ALA A 207 3.94 -11.12 6.17
C ALA A 207 3.29 -9.73 6.22
N PHE A 208 2.41 -9.54 7.19
CA PHE A 208 1.88 -8.23 7.53
C PHE A 208 2.63 -7.67 8.73
N ILE A 209 3.21 -6.49 8.60
CA ILE A 209 3.89 -5.78 9.68
C ILE A 209 3.01 -4.64 10.17
N ARG A 210 2.72 -4.64 11.47
CA ARG A 210 1.93 -3.62 12.13
C ARG A 210 2.53 -2.24 11.88
N GLY A 211 1.70 -1.30 11.42
CA GLY A 211 2.11 0.07 11.12
C GLY A 211 2.74 0.28 9.74
N PHE A 212 3.26 -0.77 9.11
CA PHE A 212 3.93 -0.69 7.81
C PHE A 212 3.07 -1.27 6.66
N GLY A 213 2.58 -2.47 6.80
CA GLY A 213 1.77 -3.15 5.78
C GLY A 213 2.32 -4.53 5.42
N TRP A 214 2.04 -4.97 4.19
CA TRP A 214 2.51 -6.24 3.67
C TRP A 214 3.95 -6.12 3.17
N VAL A 215 4.75 -7.12 3.48
CA VAL A 215 6.14 -7.31 3.02
C VAL A 215 6.27 -8.66 2.31
N SER A 216 7.26 -8.75 1.43
CA SER A 216 7.55 -9.97 0.70
C SER A 216 7.99 -11.13 1.62
N PRO A 217 7.90 -12.38 1.16
CA PRO A 217 8.42 -13.53 1.89
C PRO A 217 9.91 -13.39 2.24
N GLU A 218 10.73 -12.88 1.31
CA GLU A 218 12.17 -12.70 1.49
C GLU A 218 12.44 -11.68 2.61
N THR A 219 11.73 -10.56 2.61
CA THR A 219 11.81 -9.56 3.69
C THR A 219 11.39 -10.19 5.01
N ALA A 220 10.27 -10.94 5.03
CA ALA A 220 9.79 -11.62 6.22
C ALA A 220 10.80 -12.65 6.76
N ASP A 221 11.50 -13.38 5.90
CA ASP A 221 12.54 -14.35 6.25
C ASP A 221 13.82 -13.68 6.76
N SER A 222 14.14 -12.49 6.27
CA SER A 222 15.28 -11.70 6.74
C SER A 222 15.08 -11.17 8.18
N LEU A 223 13.82 -10.90 8.54
CA LEU A 223 13.42 -10.42 9.86
C LEU A 223 13.30 -11.60 10.85
N ARG A 224 14.41 -12.01 11.43
CA ARG A 224 14.42 -13.12 12.39
C ARG A 224 13.62 -12.79 13.65
N PRO A 225 12.50 -13.49 13.94
CA PRO A 225 11.71 -13.20 15.12
C PRO A 225 12.46 -13.58 16.40
N THR A 226 12.41 -12.71 17.39
CA THR A 226 12.94 -12.99 18.74
C THR A 226 11.94 -13.74 19.59
N GLN A 227 10.66 -13.69 19.25
CA GLN A 227 9.58 -14.37 19.92
C GLN A 227 8.46 -14.69 18.92
N THR A 228 7.96 -15.92 18.94
CA THR A 228 6.83 -16.36 18.10
C THR A 228 5.66 -16.78 18.98
N ARG A 229 4.44 -16.48 18.53
CA ARG A 229 3.20 -16.89 19.18
C ARG A 229 2.23 -17.46 18.15
N ASP A 230 1.62 -18.61 18.48
CA ASP A 230 0.52 -19.15 17.69
C ASP A 230 -0.75 -18.36 17.96
N MET A 231 -1.31 -17.75 16.92
CA MET A 231 -2.52 -16.92 16.98
C MET A 231 -3.79 -17.72 16.75
N ASP A 232 -3.71 -18.98 16.31
CA ASP A 232 -4.90 -19.83 16.15
C ASP A 232 -5.58 -20.13 17.49
N LEU A 233 -4.82 -20.10 18.57
CA LEU A 233 -5.37 -20.18 19.92
C LEU A 233 -6.30 -18.98 20.23
N ALA A 234 -5.87 -17.78 19.82
CA ALA A 234 -6.64 -16.56 20.06
C ALA A 234 -7.95 -16.50 19.27
N LYS A 235 -8.01 -17.14 18.09
CA LYS A 235 -9.21 -17.24 17.26
C LYS A 235 -10.40 -17.86 17.98
N ARG A 236 -10.13 -18.75 18.95
CA ARG A 236 -11.15 -19.51 19.71
C ARG A 236 -11.36 -18.97 21.12
N MET A 237 -10.65 -17.92 21.50
CA MET A 237 -10.79 -17.31 22.82
C MET A 237 -12.03 -16.42 22.87
N GLU A 238 -12.73 -16.49 23.98
CA GLU A 238 -13.84 -15.63 24.35
C GLU A 238 -13.46 -14.77 25.55
N SER A 239 -14.06 -13.61 25.70
CA SER A 239 -13.83 -12.72 26.83
C SER A 239 -15.09 -11.94 27.15
N GLU A 240 -15.49 -11.98 28.40
CA GLU A 240 -16.57 -11.16 28.96
C GLU A 240 -16.02 -9.75 29.37
N SER A 241 -14.73 -9.53 29.27
CA SER A 241 -14.10 -8.26 29.64
C SER A 241 -14.43 -7.16 28.66
N TYR A 242 -14.84 -5.99 29.16
CA TYR A 242 -15.03 -4.79 28.34
C TYR A 242 -13.74 -4.39 27.59
N VAL A 243 -12.58 -4.63 28.19
CA VAL A 243 -11.28 -4.41 27.56
C VAL A 243 -10.84 -5.68 26.85
N THR A 244 -10.62 -5.59 25.53
CA THR A 244 -10.15 -6.73 24.75
C THR A 244 -8.82 -7.25 25.26
N PRO A 245 -8.71 -8.54 25.65
CA PRO A 245 -7.45 -9.14 26.08
C PRO A 245 -6.35 -8.97 25.01
N PRO A 246 -5.07 -8.74 25.41
CA PRO A 246 -4.00 -8.43 24.47
C PRO A 246 -3.81 -9.46 23.35
N LEU A 247 -4.03 -10.76 23.65
CA LEU A 247 -3.86 -11.82 22.66
C LEU A 247 -4.98 -11.79 21.60
N ILE A 248 -6.23 -11.57 22.03
CA ILE A 248 -7.37 -11.40 21.11
C ILE A 248 -7.17 -10.11 20.28
N GLY A 249 -6.71 -9.02 20.93
CA GLY A 249 -6.41 -7.77 20.27
C GLY A 249 -5.37 -7.95 19.16
N ALA A 250 -4.27 -8.63 19.45
CA ALA A 250 -3.23 -8.93 18.48
C ALA A 250 -3.73 -9.82 17.33
N TYR A 251 -4.55 -10.84 17.60
CA TYR A 251 -5.17 -11.65 16.56
C TYR A 251 -6.04 -10.81 15.60
N VAL A 252 -6.90 -9.96 16.14
CA VAL A 252 -7.77 -9.08 15.33
C VAL A 252 -6.96 -8.12 14.49
N GLU A 253 -5.90 -7.52 15.06
CA GLU A 253 -5.01 -6.61 14.35
C GLU A 253 -4.28 -7.30 13.19
N GLY A 254 -3.73 -8.49 13.41
CA GLY A 254 -3.06 -9.28 12.37
C GLY A 254 -4.01 -9.77 11.28
N ARG A 255 -5.24 -10.20 11.65
CA ARG A 255 -6.25 -10.65 10.70
C ARG A 255 -6.78 -9.52 9.81
N ASP A 256 -7.02 -8.35 10.38
CA ASP A 256 -7.74 -7.26 9.71
C ASP A 256 -6.80 -6.21 9.10
N GLY A 257 -5.64 -5.98 9.70
CA GLY A 257 -4.65 -4.98 9.28
C GLY A 257 -5.15 -3.54 9.35
N VAL A 258 -6.40 -3.31 8.93
CA VAL A 258 -7.08 -2.01 8.93
C VAL A 258 -8.51 -2.14 9.45
N CYS A 259 -9.13 -1.00 9.76
CA CYS A 259 -10.53 -0.92 10.17
C CYS A 259 -11.46 -1.63 9.17
N ARG A 260 -12.40 -2.42 9.69
CA ARG A 260 -13.39 -3.16 8.88
C ARG A 260 -14.57 -2.29 8.45
N TRP A 261 -14.66 -1.04 8.93
CA TRP A 261 -15.70 -0.14 8.47
C TRP A 261 -15.49 0.20 6.99
N PRO A 262 -16.53 0.09 6.13
CA PRO A 262 -16.43 0.38 4.70
C PRO A 262 -15.85 1.78 4.43
N GLY A 263 -14.76 1.84 3.65
CA GLY A 263 -14.06 3.08 3.30
C GLY A 263 -13.13 3.64 4.38
N CYS A 264 -13.07 3.03 5.58
CA CYS A 264 -12.12 3.39 6.62
C CYS A 264 -10.77 2.70 6.39
N ASN A 265 -9.68 3.42 6.62
CA ASN A 265 -8.29 2.94 6.48
C ASN A 265 -7.45 3.13 7.71
N ARG A 266 -8.10 3.46 8.82
CA ARG A 266 -7.38 3.56 10.09
C ARG A 266 -6.70 2.21 10.37
N PRO A 267 -5.40 2.19 10.70
CA PRO A 267 -4.72 0.98 11.12
C PRO A 267 -5.47 0.28 12.26
N ALA A 268 -5.55 -1.06 12.21
CA ALA A 268 -6.37 -1.83 13.15
C ALA A 268 -5.95 -1.65 14.62
N GLU A 269 -4.68 -1.41 14.88
CA GLU A 269 -4.14 -1.09 16.20
C GLU A 269 -4.70 0.21 16.79
N ASN A 270 -5.09 1.14 15.94
CA ASN A 270 -5.68 2.43 16.34
C ASN A 270 -7.21 2.42 16.36
N CYS A 271 -7.82 1.24 16.19
CA CYS A 271 -9.27 1.05 16.23
C CYS A 271 -9.72 0.47 17.56
N GLN A 272 -10.92 0.84 17.96
CA GLN A 272 -11.60 0.11 19.03
C GLN A 272 -11.99 -1.28 18.49
N LYS A 273 -11.72 -2.31 19.30
CA LYS A 273 -12.16 -3.67 19.03
C LYS A 273 -13.56 -3.80 19.59
N ASP A 274 -14.52 -4.08 18.71
CA ASP A 274 -15.92 -4.21 19.09
C ASP A 274 -16.26 -5.68 19.39
N HIS A 275 -17.15 -5.88 20.34
CA HIS A 275 -17.67 -7.21 20.68
C HIS A 275 -18.78 -7.59 19.70
N ARG A 276 -18.71 -8.79 19.17
CA ARG A 276 -19.84 -9.38 18.48
C ARG A 276 -20.71 -10.08 19.54
N ILE A 277 -21.89 -9.52 19.75
CA ILE A 277 -22.94 -10.17 20.53
C ILE A 277 -23.70 -11.04 19.52
N ASP A 278 -23.71 -12.36 19.72
CA ASP A 278 -24.54 -13.29 18.96
C ASP A 278 -25.97 -13.29 19.51
#